data_d45363a39ce6d04c21addee016ff1bff
#
_entry.id   d45363a39ce6d04c21addee016ff1bff
#
_cell.length_a   1.000
_cell.length_b   1.000
_cell.length_c   1.000
_cell.angle_alpha   90.00
_cell.angle_beta   90.00
_cell.angle_gamma   90.00
#
_symmetry.space_group_name_H-M   'P 1'
#
loop_
_entity.id
_entity.type
_entity.pdbx_description
1 polymer ?
#
loop_
_entity_poly.entity_id
_entity_poly.type
_entity_poly.pdbx_seq_one_letter_code
_entity_poly.pdbx_strand_id
1 'polypeptide(L)'
;MLPLKACLRAFTHHEHTNIRYTLAKSIVSLNFGQNFIIMNFPAELKYSKEHEWVLVNGNTGTIGITDFAQKELGDIVYVDINTIGDTVAKDAVFGTVEAVKTVSDLFMPIGGKVLEMNKGLDAEPESVNKDPYGAGWMVKVEITNAADLDGLMDAEAYKKHIGA
;
A
#
# COMPACT_ATOMS: atom_id res chain seq x y z
N MET A 1 17.58 17.28 -50.28
CA MET A 1 18.34 17.80 -49.14
C MET A 1 18.19 19.30 -49.12
N LEU A 2 17.17 19.86 -48.48
CA LEU A 2 16.90 21.28 -48.32
C LEU A 2 16.28 21.49 -46.92
N PRO A 3 16.73 22.49 -46.16
CA PRO A 3 16.44 22.60 -44.74
C PRO A 3 15.11 23.30 -44.44
N LEU A 4 14.45 22.81 -43.44
CA LEU A 4 13.23 23.34 -42.82
C LEU A 4 13.53 24.62 -42.01
N LYS A 5 13.62 25.79 -42.72
CA LYS A 5 13.64 27.10 -42.08
C LYS A 5 12.99 28.12 -43.02
N ALA A 6 11.68 28.26 -42.92
CA ALA A 6 10.96 29.46 -43.34
C ALA A 6 9.46 29.30 -43.10
N CYS A 7 9.00 29.59 -41.90
CA CYS A 7 7.65 30.14 -41.68
C CYS A 7 7.52 30.67 -40.23
N LEU A 8 8.30 31.75 -40.01
CA LEU A 8 8.08 32.59 -38.82
C LEU A 8 8.30 34.05 -39.27
N ARG A 9 7.27 34.66 -39.85
CA ARG A 9 7.12 36.13 -39.88
C ARG A 9 5.72 36.51 -40.35
N ALA A 10 5.18 37.40 -39.57
CA ALA A 10 4.00 38.23 -39.82
C ALA A 10 2.71 37.74 -39.09
N PHE A 11 2.49 38.32 -37.92
CA PHE A 11 1.35 39.20 -37.70
C PHE A 11 1.57 39.96 -36.39
N THR A 12 1.98 41.21 -36.50
CA THR A 12 1.94 42.19 -35.42
C THR A 12 0.68 43.04 -35.58
N HIS A 13 0.12 43.41 -34.45
CA HIS A 13 -0.87 44.48 -34.16
C HIS A 13 -2.34 44.21 -34.43
N HIS A 14 -3.17 44.10 -33.41
CA HIS A 14 -4.00 45.17 -32.85
C HIS A 14 -5.09 44.66 -31.91
N GLU A 15 -5.21 45.33 -30.76
CA GLU A 15 -6.41 45.60 -29.92
C GLU A 15 -6.97 44.59 -28.95
N HIS A 16 -6.95 45.06 -27.72
CA HIS A 16 -7.74 44.80 -26.51
C HIS A 16 -9.14 44.25 -26.75
N THR A 17 -9.40 43.06 -26.18
CA THR A 17 -10.64 42.77 -25.50
C THR A 17 -10.42 41.65 -24.50
N ASN A 18 -10.75 41.92 -23.21
CA ASN A 18 -10.78 40.99 -22.10
C ASN A 18 -11.76 39.83 -22.40
N ILE A 19 -11.21 38.67 -22.69
CA ILE A 19 -11.93 37.41 -22.62
C ILE A 19 -11.19 36.51 -21.65
N ARG A 20 -11.83 36.29 -20.48
CA ARG A 20 -11.42 35.28 -19.50
C ARG A 20 -11.51 33.92 -20.17
N TYR A 21 -10.42 33.41 -20.70
CA TYR A 21 -10.32 32.02 -21.11
C TYR A 21 -10.10 31.17 -19.84
N THR A 22 -11.19 30.63 -19.35
CA THR A 22 -11.13 29.43 -18.48
C THR A 22 -10.52 28.32 -19.34
N LEU A 23 -9.22 28.12 -19.21
CA LEU A 23 -8.54 26.95 -19.77
C LEU A 23 -9.01 25.71 -19.02
N ALA A 24 -10.10 25.11 -19.51
CA ALA A 24 -10.34 23.71 -19.26
C ALA A 24 -9.16 22.95 -19.89
N LYS A 25 -8.24 22.51 -19.06
CA LYS A 25 -7.21 21.55 -19.46
C LYS A 25 -7.91 20.25 -19.82
N SER A 26 -8.25 20.10 -21.09
CA SER A 26 -8.55 18.81 -21.69
C SER A 26 -7.18 18.08 -21.79
N ILE A 27 -6.90 17.27 -20.78
CA ILE A 27 -5.80 16.31 -20.85
C ILE A 27 -6.29 15.23 -21.82
N VAL A 28 -5.88 15.32 -23.06
CA VAL A 28 -5.92 14.18 -23.98
C VAL A 28 -4.87 13.21 -23.44
N SER A 29 -5.33 12.28 -22.62
CA SER A 29 -4.55 11.13 -22.17
C SER A 29 -4.34 10.23 -23.40
N LEU A 30 -3.15 10.24 -23.96
CA LEU A 30 -2.69 9.18 -24.85
C LEU A 30 -2.55 7.91 -23.99
N ASN A 31 -3.60 7.10 -23.98
CA ASN A 31 -3.57 5.75 -23.44
C ASN A 31 -2.62 4.88 -24.27
N PHE A 32 -1.34 4.92 -23.96
CA PHE A 32 -0.48 3.76 -24.17
C PHE A 32 -0.83 2.76 -23.07
N GLY A 33 -1.28 1.57 -23.46
CA GLY A 33 -1.81 0.54 -22.59
C GLY A 33 -0.84 0.02 -21.53
N GLN A 34 -0.58 0.85 -20.54
CA GLN A 34 -0.08 0.43 -19.24
C GLN A 34 -1.30 0.32 -18.34
N ASN A 35 -1.66 -0.91 -17.98
CA ASN A 35 -2.51 -1.16 -16.83
C ASN A 35 -1.80 -0.55 -15.62
N PHE A 36 -2.12 0.71 -15.28
CA PHE A 36 -1.79 1.24 -13.98
C PHE A 36 -2.57 0.42 -12.96
N ILE A 37 -1.91 -0.55 -12.36
CA ILE A 37 -2.44 -1.25 -11.19
C ILE A 37 -2.49 -0.18 -10.10
N ILE A 38 -3.68 0.38 -9.87
CA ILE A 38 -3.90 1.33 -8.78
C ILE A 38 -3.80 0.53 -7.49
N MET A 39 -2.69 0.66 -6.78
CA MET A 39 -2.53 0.11 -5.44
C MET A 39 -3.22 1.04 -4.45
N ASN A 40 -3.94 0.46 -3.51
CA ASN A 40 -4.63 1.19 -2.45
C ASN A 40 -3.79 1.20 -1.18
N PHE A 41 -3.66 2.38 -0.56
CA PHE A 41 -2.98 2.56 0.74
C PHE A 41 -3.82 3.49 1.62
N PRO A 42 -4.72 2.93 2.47
CA PRO A 42 -5.58 3.71 3.34
C PRO A 42 -4.79 4.65 4.25
N ALA A 43 -5.25 5.91 4.33
CA ALA A 43 -4.53 6.97 5.05
C ALA A 43 -4.58 6.82 6.57
N GLU A 44 -5.56 6.09 7.08
CA GLU A 44 -5.75 5.79 8.51
C GLU A 44 -4.80 4.71 9.05
N LEU A 45 -4.09 4.01 8.15
CA LEU A 45 -3.17 2.95 8.52
C LEU A 45 -1.74 3.47 8.69
N LYS A 46 -0.95 2.72 9.44
CA LYS A 46 0.50 2.86 9.51
C LYS A 46 1.16 1.67 8.81
N TYR A 47 2.35 1.87 8.27
CA TYR A 47 3.02 0.91 7.40
C TYR A 47 4.45 0.64 7.87
N SER A 48 4.85 -0.63 7.88
CA SER A 48 6.23 -1.04 8.13
C SER A 48 7.07 -1.01 6.84
N LYS A 49 8.38 -1.16 7.00
CA LYS A 49 9.32 -1.31 5.87
C LYS A 49 9.23 -2.69 5.21
N GLU A 50 8.79 -3.68 5.98
CA GLU A 50 8.64 -5.08 5.54
C GLU A 50 7.24 -5.33 4.96
N HIS A 51 6.46 -4.23 4.73
CA HIS A 51 5.18 -4.23 4.03
C HIS A 51 3.97 -4.75 4.82
N GLU A 52 4.01 -4.73 6.14
CA GLU A 52 2.82 -4.89 6.97
C GLU A 52 2.14 -3.53 7.21
N TRP A 53 0.84 -3.58 7.45
CA TRP A 53 0.06 -2.43 7.90
C TRP A 53 -0.50 -2.65 9.31
N VAL A 54 -0.76 -1.55 10.00
CA VAL A 54 -1.37 -1.53 11.35
C VAL A 54 -2.52 -0.55 11.38
N LEU A 55 -3.68 -1.01 11.82
CA LEU A 55 -4.80 -0.17 12.24
C LEU A 55 -4.84 -0.11 13.76
N VAL A 56 -4.67 1.07 14.32
CA VAL A 56 -4.64 1.28 15.78
C VAL A 56 -6.00 1.69 16.30
N ASN A 57 -6.53 0.94 17.26
CA ASN A 57 -7.76 1.24 17.99
C ASN A 57 -7.49 1.19 19.50
N GLY A 58 -7.25 2.36 20.11
CA GLY A 58 -6.86 2.44 21.51
C GLY A 58 -5.53 1.73 21.76
N ASN A 59 -5.55 0.67 22.57
CA ASN A 59 -4.37 -0.16 22.87
C ASN A 59 -4.27 -1.43 22.00
N THR A 60 -5.11 -1.56 20.99
CA THR A 60 -5.14 -2.73 20.10
C THR A 60 -4.70 -2.33 18.69
N GLY A 61 -3.82 -3.14 18.09
CA GLY A 61 -3.42 -3.05 16.70
C GLY A 61 -4.00 -4.23 15.91
N THR A 62 -4.66 -3.95 14.78
CA THR A 62 -4.97 -4.97 13.77
C THR A 62 -3.91 -4.92 12.70
N ILE A 63 -3.36 -6.06 12.31
CA ILE A 63 -2.18 -6.17 11.43
C ILE A 63 -2.50 -7.09 10.26
N GLY A 64 -2.01 -6.73 9.08
CA GLY A 64 -2.00 -7.56 7.87
C GLY A 64 -0.91 -7.07 6.93
N ILE A 65 -0.83 -7.65 5.73
CA ILE A 65 0.10 -7.23 4.68
C ILE A 65 -0.54 -6.27 3.69
N THR A 66 0.27 -5.44 3.05
CA THR A 66 -0.21 -4.42 2.12
C THR A 66 -0.63 -4.99 0.77
N ASP A 67 -1.39 -4.21 0.00
CA ASP A 67 -1.75 -4.53 -1.39
C ASP A 67 -0.49 -4.70 -2.27
N PHE A 68 0.59 -3.99 -1.96
CA PHE A 68 1.89 -4.19 -2.60
C PHE A 68 2.47 -5.57 -2.30
N ALA A 69 2.55 -5.95 -1.01
CA ALA A 69 3.14 -7.22 -0.59
C ALA A 69 2.38 -8.42 -1.17
N GLN A 70 1.03 -8.43 -1.11
CA GLN A 70 0.25 -9.54 -1.64
C GLN A 70 0.41 -9.68 -3.17
N LYS A 71 0.58 -8.57 -3.91
CA LYS A 71 0.85 -8.61 -5.36
C LYS A 71 2.23 -9.18 -5.67
N GLU A 72 3.24 -8.80 -4.89
CA GLU A 72 4.60 -9.36 -5.03
C GLU A 72 4.64 -10.86 -4.71
N LEU A 73 3.89 -11.30 -3.68
CA LEU A 73 3.80 -12.71 -3.32
C LEU A 73 3.02 -13.53 -4.36
N GLY A 74 1.97 -12.96 -4.94
CA GLY A 74 1.03 -13.65 -5.82
C GLY A 74 -0.08 -14.38 -5.04
N ASP A 75 -0.64 -15.43 -5.62
CA ASP A 75 -1.79 -16.16 -5.06
C ASP A 75 -1.42 -16.82 -3.73
N ILE A 76 -2.03 -16.34 -2.65
CA ILE A 76 -1.81 -16.85 -1.28
C ILE A 76 -2.67 -18.08 -1.06
N VAL A 77 -2.04 -19.13 -0.55
CA VAL A 77 -2.66 -20.45 -0.35
C VAL A 77 -2.71 -20.87 1.10
N TYR A 78 -1.88 -20.27 1.98
CA TYR A 78 -1.87 -20.58 3.40
C TYR A 78 -1.27 -19.45 4.24
N VAL A 79 -1.78 -19.27 5.46
CA VAL A 79 -1.23 -18.34 6.46
C VAL A 79 -1.06 -19.11 7.76
N ASP A 80 0.17 -19.20 8.26
CA ASP A 80 0.49 -19.87 9.52
C ASP A 80 0.86 -18.86 10.59
N ILE A 81 0.07 -18.84 11.69
CA ILE A 81 0.31 -17.96 12.84
C ILE A 81 0.23 -18.79 14.10
N ASN A 82 1.38 -19.13 14.65
CA ASN A 82 1.51 -19.98 15.82
C ASN A 82 1.85 -19.23 17.11
N THR A 83 1.86 -17.90 17.08
CA THR A 83 2.24 -17.00 18.19
C THR A 83 1.06 -16.50 19.01
N ILE A 84 -0.13 -17.10 18.88
CA ILE A 84 -1.32 -16.68 19.64
C ILE A 84 -1.07 -16.81 21.14
N GLY A 85 -1.29 -15.73 21.89
CA GLY A 85 -1.05 -15.63 23.33
C GLY A 85 0.37 -15.18 23.71
N ASP A 86 1.31 -15.22 22.78
CA ASP A 86 2.69 -14.80 22.99
C ASP A 86 2.84 -13.27 22.86
N THR A 87 3.88 -12.75 23.51
CA THR A 87 4.35 -11.38 23.30
C THR A 87 5.49 -11.40 22.30
N VAL A 88 5.26 -10.79 21.15
CA VAL A 88 6.21 -10.71 20.03
C VAL A 88 6.80 -9.31 19.99
N ALA A 89 8.12 -9.23 19.91
CA ALA A 89 8.82 -7.95 19.81
C ALA A 89 8.64 -7.36 18.40
N LYS A 90 8.80 -6.04 18.30
CA LYS A 90 8.90 -5.37 16.99
C LYS A 90 10.00 -6.01 16.15
N ASP A 91 9.75 -6.12 14.85
CA ASP A 91 10.62 -6.70 13.83
C ASP A 91 10.92 -8.21 14.02
N ALA A 92 10.29 -8.88 15.01
CA ALA A 92 10.35 -10.34 15.14
C ALA A 92 9.27 -11.02 14.28
N VAL A 93 9.52 -12.25 13.86
CA VAL A 93 8.59 -13.05 13.07
C VAL A 93 7.38 -13.46 13.93
N PHE A 94 6.16 -13.21 13.46
CA PHE A 94 4.94 -13.65 14.13
C PHE A 94 4.19 -14.77 13.40
N GLY A 95 4.57 -15.06 12.17
CA GLY A 95 3.97 -16.08 11.34
C GLY A 95 4.62 -16.15 9.97
N THR A 96 4.05 -16.95 9.09
CA THR A 96 4.45 -17.08 7.70
C THR A 96 3.25 -17.02 6.77
N VAL A 97 3.47 -16.59 5.53
CA VAL A 97 2.50 -16.64 4.45
C VAL A 97 3.05 -17.47 3.30
N GLU A 98 2.26 -18.43 2.84
CA GLU A 98 2.59 -19.27 1.69
C GLU A 98 1.80 -18.82 0.47
N ALA A 99 2.51 -18.54 -0.60
CA ALA A 99 1.95 -18.33 -1.93
C ALA A 99 2.37 -19.49 -2.86
N VAL A 100 1.72 -19.62 -3.99
CA VAL A 100 2.00 -20.70 -4.95
C VAL A 100 3.49 -20.79 -5.33
N LYS A 101 4.18 -19.67 -5.39
CA LYS A 101 5.57 -19.58 -5.84
C LYS A 101 6.62 -19.39 -4.74
N THR A 102 6.20 -19.05 -3.49
CA THR A 102 7.12 -18.68 -2.42
C THR A 102 6.48 -18.78 -1.04
N VAL A 103 7.33 -18.84 -0.01
CA VAL A 103 6.97 -18.66 1.40
C VAL A 103 7.71 -17.44 1.92
N SER A 104 7.03 -16.60 2.71
CA SER A 104 7.61 -15.39 3.30
C SER A 104 7.28 -15.30 4.79
N ASP A 105 8.23 -14.82 5.57
CA ASP A 105 8.01 -14.48 6.98
C ASP A 105 7.13 -13.22 7.09
N LEU A 106 6.35 -13.18 8.18
CA LEU A 106 5.53 -12.03 8.58
C LEU A 106 6.20 -11.38 9.80
N PHE A 107 6.58 -10.11 9.68
CA PHE A 107 7.29 -9.40 10.73
C PHE A 107 6.33 -8.52 11.55
N MET A 108 6.53 -8.49 12.86
CA MET A 108 5.71 -7.70 13.76
C MET A 108 6.05 -6.21 13.63
N PRO A 109 5.13 -5.36 13.11
CA PRO A 109 5.43 -3.94 12.88
C PRO A 109 5.53 -3.13 14.17
N ILE A 110 4.90 -3.61 15.25
CA ILE A 110 4.91 -3.02 16.61
C ILE A 110 5.01 -4.14 17.64
N GLY A 111 5.72 -3.94 18.73
CA GLY A 111 5.75 -4.91 19.82
C GLY A 111 4.38 -5.08 20.47
N GLY A 112 3.91 -6.32 20.62
CA GLY A 112 2.59 -6.59 21.15
C GLY A 112 2.35 -8.03 21.56
N LYS A 113 1.32 -8.24 22.41
CA LYS A 113 0.80 -9.56 22.71
C LYS A 113 -0.22 -9.95 21.65
N VAL A 114 -0.03 -11.07 21.00
CA VAL A 114 -0.96 -11.59 19.99
C VAL A 114 -2.23 -12.09 20.68
N LEU A 115 -3.36 -11.44 20.42
CA LEU A 115 -4.65 -11.73 21.04
C LEU A 115 -5.43 -12.77 20.25
N GLU A 116 -5.50 -12.58 18.94
CA GLU A 116 -6.23 -13.48 18.04
C GLU A 116 -5.65 -13.47 16.63
N MET A 117 -5.84 -14.54 15.90
CA MET A 117 -5.64 -14.60 14.45
C MET A 117 -6.97 -14.60 13.71
N ASN A 118 -6.98 -14.18 12.48
CA ASN A 118 -8.14 -14.26 11.60
C ASN A 118 -8.38 -15.70 11.15
N LYS A 119 -9.28 -16.39 11.83
CA LYS A 119 -9.65 -17.77 11.50
C LYS A 119 -10.31 -17.94 10.12
N GLY A 120 -10.79 -16.85 9.51
CA GLY A 120 -11.31 -16.87 8.15
C GLY A 120 -10.26 -17.27 7.11
N LEU A 121 -8.98 -16.98 7.41
CA LEU A 121 -7.85 -17.32 6.52
C LEU A 121 -7.54 -18.82 6.46
N ASP A 122 -7.99 -19.62 7.44
CA ASP A 122 -7.87 -21.09 7.40
C ASP A 122 -8.70 -21.69 6.27
N ALA A 123 -9.86 -21.09 5.97
CA ALA A 123 -10.77 -21.55 4.94
C ALA A 123 -10.61 -20.79 3.61
N GLU A 124 -10.28 -19.49 3.67
CA GLU A 124 -10.21 -18.59 2.52
C GLU A 124 -8.93 -17.72 2.58
N PRO A 125 -7.72 -18.31 2.46
CA PRO A 125 -6.45 -17.57 2.52
C PRO A 125 -6.33 -16.52 1.41
N GLU A 126 -7.00 -16.71 0.27
CA GLU A 126 -7.06 -15.75 -0.83
C GLU A 126 -7.80 -14.44 -0.47
N SER A 127 -8.45 -14.36 0.70
CA SER A 127 -8.99 -13.10 1.21
C SER A 127 -7.91 -12.05 1.40
N VAL A 128 -6.66 -12.44 1.67
CA VAL A 128 -5.50 -11.56 1.72
C VAL A 128 -5.25 -10.88 0.38
N ASN A 129 -5.45 -11.60 -0.74
CA ASN A 129 -5.32 -11.03 -2.09
C ASN A 129 -6.52 -10.15 -2.47
N LYS A 130 -7.74 -10.57 -2.10
CA LYS A 130 -8.98 -9.90 -2.51
C LYS A 130 -9.24 -8.61 -1.74
N ASP A 131 -8.97 -8.62 -0.45
CA ASP A 131 -9.26 -7.52 0.47
C ASP A 131 -8.20 -7.43 1.60
N PRO A 132 -6.96 -7.02 1.26
CA PRO A 132 -5.84 -7.05 2.20
C PRO A 132 -6.04 -6.16 3.43
N TYR A 133 -6.89 -5.13 3.35
CA TYR A 133 -7.14 -4.17 4.43
C TYR A 133 -8.45 -4.41 5.19
N GLY A 134 -9.28 -5.32 4.71
CA GLY A 134 -10.52 -5.74 5.35
C GLY A 134 -10.48 -7.21 5.72
N ALA A 135 -11.13 -8.09 4.96
CA ALA A 135 -11.23 -9.53 5.27
C ALA A 135 -9.87 -10.24 5.38
N GLY A 136 -8.82 -9.71 4.76
CA GLY A 136 -7.45 -10.24 4.76
C GLY A 136 -6.58 -9.84 5.96
N TRP A 137 -7.15 -9.23 7.03
CA TRP A 137 -6.37 -8.99 8.25
C TRP A 137 -5.84 -10.31 8.83
N MET A 138 -4.69 -10.28 9.50
CA MET A 138 -4.01 -11.51 9.97
C MET A 138 -4.07 -11.69 11.47
N VAL A 139 -3.63 -10.70 12.25
CA VAL A 139 -3.61 -10.76 13.73
C VAL A 139 -4.12 -9.48 14.36
N LYS A 140 -4.65 -9.60 15.58
CA LYS A 140 -4.84 -8.48 16.50
C LYS A 140 -3.91 -8.63 17.68
N VAL A 141 -3.31 -7.53 18.07
CA VAL A 141 -2.33 -7.46 19.14
C VAL A 141 -2.71 -6.41 20.17
N GLU A 142 -2.41 -6.67 21.43
CA GLU A 142 -2.36 -5.64 22.47
C GLU A 142 -0.99 -4.99 22.40
N ILE A 143 -0.96 -3.67 22.14
CA ILE A 143 0.26 -2.90 21.95
C ILE A 143 1.01 -2.78 23.28
N THR A 144 2.24 -3.27 23.35
CA THR A 144 3.05 -3.22 24.58
C THR A 144 3.98 -2.01 24.62
N ASN A 145 4.30 -1.42 23.46
CA ASN A 145 5.14 -0.24 23.36
C ASN A 145 4.59 0.72 22.30
N ALA A 146 3.91 1.78 22.75
CA ALA A 146 3.33 2.77 21.83
C ALA A 146 4.39 3.56 21.04
N ALA A 147 5.64 3.67 21.54
CA ALA A 147 6.72 4.35 20.82
C ALA A 147 7.12 3.64 19.51
N ASP A 148 6.77 2.37 19.35
CA ASP A 148 7.02 1.64 18.10
C ASP A 148 6.24 2.21 16.91
N LEU A 149 5.10 2.88 17.19
CA LEU A 149 4.27 3.53 16.17
C LEU A 149 4.98 4.73 15.51
N ASP A 150 5.87 5.41 16.24
CA ASP A 150 6.62 6.56 15.71
C ASP A 150 7.59 6.17 14.60
N GLY A 151 7.99 4.90 14.56
CA GLY A 151 8.87 4.34 13.53
C GLY A 151 8.15 3.87 12.26
N LEU A 152 6.81 3.90 12.24
CA LEU A 152 6.02 3.47 11.08
C LEU A 152 5.74 4.65 10.14
N MET A 153 5.58 4.31 8.87
CA MET A 153 5.27 5.26 7.80
C MET A 153 3.77 5.55 7.73
N ASP A 154 3.42 6.75 7.32
CA ASP A 154 2.09 7.05 6.78
C ASP A 154 1.96 6.56 5.32
N ALA A 155 0.76 6.66 4.74
CA ALA A 155 0.50 6.19 3.38
C ALA A 155 1.39 6.87 2.33
N GLU A 156 1.68 8.17 2.48
CA GLU A 156 2.49 8.91 1.50
C GLU A 156 3.99 8.56 1.60
N ALA A 157 4.50 8.37 2.81
CA ALA A 157 5.87 7.91 3.02
C ALA A 157 6.04 6.46 2.51
N TYR A 158 5.02 5.61 2.73
CA TYR A 158 5.03 4.24 2.25
C TYR A 158 5.00 4.14 0.71
N LYS A 159 4.16 4.94 0.02
CA LYS A 159 4.18 5.04 -1.45
C LYS A 159 5.57 5.39 -1.98
N LYS A 160 6.23 6.38 -1.36
CA LYS A 160 7.61 6.74 -1.73
C LYS A 160 8.60 5.61 -1.49
N HIS A 161 8.41 4.86 -0.39
CA HIS A 161 9.26 3.73 -0.03
C HIS A 161 9.23 2.62 -1.10
N ILE A 162 8.05 2.31 -1.64
CA ILE A 162 7.88 1.29 -2.69
C ILE A 162 8.04 1.84 -4.12
N GLY A 163 8.22 3.16 -4.28
CA GLY A 163 8.40 3.79 -5.59
C GLY A 163 7.11 3.94 -6.40
N ALA A 164 5.95 4.05 -5.72
CA ALA A 164 4.62 4.18 -6.32
C ALA A 164 4.13 5.65 -6.38
#